data_3273e4c442631358f0eef9ae0599458e
#
_entry.id   3273e4c442631358f0eef9ae0599458e
#
_cell.length_a   1.000
_cell.length_b   1.000
_cell.length_c   1.000
_cell.angle_alpha   90.00
_cell.angle_beta   90.00
_cell.angle_gamma   90.00
#
_symmetry.space_group_name_H-M   'P 1'
#
loop_
_entity.id
_entity.type
_entity.pdbx_description
1 polymer ?
#
loop_
_entity_poly.entity_id
_entity_poly.type
_entity_poly.pdbx_seq_one_letter_code
_entity_poly.pdbx_strand_id
1 'polypeptide(L)'
;MMRPLRITTVLLTSLLFLPNLACADTSHEAIQAEIRNLVENLNNPKPYERRASAESLGDFGQSARPAVPPLVRALSDEMPDVRAAVADALGRIGADANTAVPALVSSLGDPDPSVRSTVIAALNHFPTKGALIAPALGQLLDDPDKSVRLAAANTLGGLGAESVTVLRDTLQHPDPMVRVTALAALGGTGIYAERALPDLLAALDQPIGEIRRAAATALGKIASDKHWPITRPWDPMGYDYKPIWPRPMRTPLRQSLYTRLHNRIILFTIPALSQVLDDPEPEVRAAALRALGTIGSEAASAIPLIIEVVNDENPNVRRAAITALGNIRNSSDYVLQILIDAFSDADSDVRLAASRSITKMKDAPVGLLITAMDNPDSGVRFLVATTLENIGHEAALAIPVLSQALQDEDEDVRLAATYALEAIEGSLISE
;
A
#
# COMPACT_ATOMS: atom_id res chain seq x y z
N MET A 1 -21.37 29.35 -17.67
CA MET A 1 -20.35 28.28 -17.83
C MET A 1 -21.08 26.98 -18.06
N MET A 2 -21.25 26.59 -19.31
CA MET A 2 -21.97 25.37 -19.71
C MET A 2 -20.96 24.21 -19.78
N ARG A 3 -21.24 23.12 -19.08
CA ARG A 3 -20.51 21.85 -19.22
C ARG A 3 -20.88 21.20 -20.56
N PRO A 4 -19.94 20.64 -21.32
CA PRO A 4 -20.30 19.90 -22.54
C PRO A 4 -21.04 18.62 -22.13
N LEU A 5 -22.21 18.41 -22.75
CA LEU A 5 -23.00 17.16 -22.63
C LEU A 5 -22.16 15.99 -23.20
N ARG A 6 -22.03 14.95 -22.43
CA ARG A 6 -21.52 13.66 -22.88
C ARG A 6 -22.56 13.02 -23.83
N ILE A 7 -22.29 13.06 -25.11
CA ILE A 7 -23.18 12.51 -26.16
C ILE A 7 -23.17 10.96 -26.20
N THR A 8 -22.24 10.32 -25.51
CA THR A 8 -22.01 8.86 -25.53
C THR A 8 -23.04 8.01 -24.76
N THR A 9 -23.89 8.61 -23.92
CA THR A 9 -24.81 7.83 -23.06
C THR A 9 -26.20 7.59 -23.70
N VAL A 10 -26.53 8.22 -24.80
CA VAL A 10 -27.90 8.17 -25.36
C VAL A 10 -28.11 7.05 -26.39
N LEU A 11 -27.03 6.50 -26.98
CA LEU A 11 -27.17 5.45 -28.02
C LEU A 11 -27.17 4.01 -27.46
N LEU A 12 -26.79 3.78 -26.20
CA LEU A 12 -26.80 2.42 -25.62
C LEU A 12 -28.15 2.01 -25.01
N THR A 13 -29.08 2.95 -24.76
CA THR A 13 -30.35 2.64 -24.10
C THR A 13 -31.52 2.32 -25.05
N SER A 14 -31.39 2.58 -26.33
CA SER A 14 -32.46 2.31 -27.31
C SER A 14 -32.40 0.95 -28.02
N LEU A 15 -31.36 0.15 -27.78
CA LEU A 15 -31.14 -1.17 -28.43
C LEU A 15 -31.52 -2.39 -27.58
N LEU A 16 -32.18 -2.20 -26.42
CA LEU A 16 -32.43 -3.28 -25.44
C LEU A 16 -33.76 -4.07 -25.62
N PHE A 17 -34.54 -3.82 -26.68
CA PHE A 17 -35.81 -4.55 -26.91
C PHE A 17 -36.03 -4.97 -28.36
N LEU A 18 -35.35 -6.01 -28.83
CA LEU A 18 -35.85 -6.90 -29.88
C LEU A 18 -35.18 -8.28 -29.81
N PRO A 19 -35.91 -9.39 -29.86
CA PRO A 19 -35.32 -10.71 -29.80
C PRO A 19 -34.97 -11.19 -31.22
N ASN A 20 -33.69 -11.53 -31.45
CA ASN A 20 -33.25 -12.63 -32.33
C ASN A 20 -31.77 -12.50 -32.74
N LEU A 21 -31.13 -13.59 -33.06
CA LEU A 21 -29.73 -13.78 -33.43
C LEU A 21 -29.12 -12.82 -34.47
N ALA A 22 -29.94 -12.07 -35.22
CA ALA A 22 -29.51 -11.05 -36.19
C ALA A 22 -29.04 -9.74 -35.53
N CYS A 23 -29.35 -9.47 -34.25
CA CYS A 23 -28.98 -8.23 -33.56
C CYS A 23 -27.52 -8.23 -33.05
N ALA A 24 -26.89 -9.37 -32.86
CA ALA A 24 -25.52 -9.46 -32.37
C ALA A 24 -24.52 -9.05 -33.46
N ASP A 25 -24.76 -9.42 -34.70
CA ASP A 25 -23.88 -9.08 -35.83
C ASP A 25 -23.94 -7.58 -36.16
N THR A 26 -25.16 -6.99 -36.17
CA THR A 26 -25.31 -5.54 -36.46
C THR A 26 -24.71 -4.65 -35.40
N SER A 27 -24.71 -5.07 -34.10
CA SER A 27 -24.06 -4.33 -33.03
C SER A 27 -22.55 -4.41 -33.12
N HIS A 28 -22.01 -5.53 -33.52
CA HIS A 28 -20.56 -5.71 -33.70
C HIS A 28 -20.03 -4.90 -34.88
N GLU A 29 -20.73 -4.94 -36.03
CA GLU A 29 -20.39 -4.14 -37.21
C GLU A 29 -20.44 -2.64 -36.92
N ALA A 30 -21.43 -2.16 -36.18
CA ALA A 30 -21.54 -0.78 -35.74
C ALA A 30 -20.37 -0.33 -34.88
N ILE A 31 -19.96 -1.16 -33.89
CA ILE A 31 -18.79 -0.90 -33.05
C ILE A 31 -17.52 -0.85 -33.89
N GLN A 32 -17.33 -1.75 -34.85
CA GLN A 32 -16.16 -1.75 -35.73
C GLN A 32 -16.15 -0.57 -36.71
N ALA A 33 -17.30 -0.10 -37.11
CA ALA A 33 -17.42 1.13 -37.94
C ALA A 33 -17.01 2.36 -37.12
N GLU A 34 -17.48 2.47 -35.89
CA GLU A 34 -17.11 3.57 -34.98
C GLU A 34 -15.59 3.56 -34.68
N ILE A 35 -15.00 2.39 -34.39
CA ILE A 35 -13.55 2.26 -34.18
C ILE A 35 -12.78 2.73 -35.41
N ARG A 36 -13.20 2.39 -36.64
CA ARG A 36 -12.57 2.88 -37.89
C ARG A 36 -12.63 4.40 -37.99
N ASN A 37 -13.79 5.00 -37.72
CA ASN A 37 -13.98 6.45 -37.74
C ASN A 37 -13.06 7.15 -36.71
N LEU A 38 -12.97 6.62 -35.48
CA LEU A 38 -12.06 7.14 -34.45
C LEU A 38 -10.59 7.02 -34.86
N VAL A 39 -10.20 5.92 -35.51
CA VAL A 39 -8.85 5.75 -36.07
C VAL A 39 -8.52 6.78 -37.13
N GLU A 40 -9.44 7.11 -38.02
CA GLU A 40 -9.28 8.19 -39.03
C GLU A 40 -9.10 9.54 -38.31
N ASN A 41 -9.89 9.81 -37.28
CA ASN A 41 -9.81 11.02 -36.47
C ASN A 41 -8.51 11.18 -35.65
N LEU A 42 -7.72 10.16 -35.48
CA LEU A 42 -6.36 10.30 -34.90
C LEU A 42 -5.45 11.20 -35.77
N ASN A 43 -5.81 11.46 -37.03
CA ASN A 43 -5.10 12.36 -37.94
C ASN A 43 -5.81 13.74 -38.11
N ASN A 44 -6.79 14.07 -37.28
CA ASN A 44 -7.50 15.31 -37.32
C ASN A 44 -6.56 16.52 -37.12
N PRO A 45 -6.67 17.62 -37.86
CA PRO A 45 -5.82 18.80 -37.65
C PRO A 45 -5.96 19.43 -36.25
N LYS A 46 -7.09 19.22 -35.59
CA LYS A 46 -7.37 19.76 -34.24
C LYS A 46 -6.90 18.80 -33.15
N PRO A 47 -5.97 19.19 -32.29
CA PRO A 47 -5.41 18.29 -31.23
C PRO A 47 -6.48 17.71 -30.28
N TYR A 48 -7.50 18.52 -29.94
CA TYR A 48 -8.54 18.08 -29.04
C TYR A 48 -9.41 16.95 -29.60
N GLU A 49 -9.57 16.91 -30.95
CA GLU A 49 -10.27 15.81 -31.63
C GLU A 49 -9.42 14.54 -31.66
N ARG A 50 -8.10 14.67 -31.92
CA ARG A 50 -7.16 13.53 -31.86
C ARG A 50 -7.14 12.92 -30.45
N ARG A 51 -7.07 13.79 -29.42
CA ARG A 51 -7.12 13.36 -28.02
C ARG A 51 -8.43 12.63 -27.69
N ALA A 52 -9.58 13.24 -28.01
CA ALA A 52 -10.89 12.65 -27.74
C ALA A 52 -11.08 11.29 -28.45
N SER A 53 -10.54 11.15 -29.66
CA SER A 53 -10.57 9.89 -30.40
C SER A 53 -9.70 8.82 -29.74
N ALA A 54 -8.53 9.17 -29.22
CA ALA A 54 -7.69 8.25 -28.46
C ALA A 54 -8.39 7.78 -27.17
N GLU A 55 -8.96 8.71 -26.39
CA GLU A 55 -9.71 8.41 -25.17
C GLU A 55 -10.89 7.46 -25.46
N SER A 56 -11.66 7.73 -26.51
CA SER A 56 -12.80 6.90 -26.94
C SER A 56 -12.34 5.50 -27.38
N LEU A 57 -11.22 5.38 -28.11
CA LEU A 57 -10.64 4.07 -28.45
C LEU A 57 -10.25 3.27 -27.22
N GLY A 58 -9.72 3.92 -26.19
CA GLY A 58 -9.44 3.29 -24.90
C GLY A 58 -10.71 2.74 -24.22
N ASP A 59 -11.85 3.48 -24.32
CA ASP A 59 -13.14 3.06 -23.75
C ASP A 59 -13.68 1.76 -24.38
N PHE A 60 -13.36 1.50 -25.64
CA PHE A 60 -13.73 0.24 -26.30
C PHE A 60 -12.91 -0.97 -25.80
N GLY A 61 -11.83 -0.76 -25.04
CA GLY A 61 -11.00 -1.83 -24.51
C GLY A 61 -10.55 -2.81 -25.61
N GLN A 62 -10.62 -4.10 -25.34
CA GLN A 62 -10.15 -5.13 -26.28
C GLN A 62 -10.85 -5.12 -27.65
N SER A 63 -12.05 -4.56 -27.75
CA SER A 63 -12.75 -4.42 -29.03
C SER A 63 -12.01 -3.49 -30.00
N ALA A 64 -11.24 -2.53 -29.45
CA ALA A 64 -10.39 -1.61 -30.22
C ALA A 64 -9.01 -2.19 -30.55
N ARG A 65 -8.76 -3.48 -30.40
CA ARG A 65 -7.48 -4.11 -30.80
C ARG A 65 -6.99 -3.72 -32.19
N PRO A 66 -7.84 -3.59 -33.24
CA PRO A 66 -7.41 -3.14 -34.55
C PRO A 66 -6.83 -1.71 -34.58
N ALA A 67 -7.13 -0.89 -33.55
CA ALA A 67 -6.61 0.46 -33.43
C ALA A 67 -5.18 0.53 -32.84
N VAL A 68 -4.63 -0.58 -32.32
CA VAL A 68 -3.29 -0.58 -31.70
C VAL A 68 -2.20 -0.07 -32.63
N PRO A 69 -2.04 -0.52 -33.89
CA PRO A 69 -1.01 0.03 -34.78
C PRO A 69 -1.19 1.52 -35.12
N PRO A 70 -2.39 2.06 -35.40
CA PRO A 70 -2.60 3.49 -35.50
C PRO A 70 -2.27 4.28 -34.24
N LEU A 71 -2.66 3.81 -33.05
CA LEU A 71 -2.34 4.44 -31.78
C LEU A 71 -0.82 4.45 -31.52
N VAL A 72 -0.11 3.38 -31.85
CA VAL A 72 1.36 3.34 -31.74
C VAL A 72 2.00 4.45 -32.60
N ARG A 73 1.50 4.73 -33.80
CA ARG A 73 2.00 5.87 -34.59
C ARG A 73 1.68 7.22 -33.95
N ALA A 74 0.50 7.35 -33.31
CA ALA A 74 0.06 8.58 -32.65
C ALA A 74 0.81 8.87 -31.33
N LEU A 75 1.62 7.94 -30.80
CA LEU A 75 2.56 8.23 -29.67
C LEU A 75 3.60 9.31 -30.03
N SER A 76 3.80 9.63 -31.31
CA SER A 76 4.68 10.70 -31.77
C SER A 76 3.95 12.01 -32.07
N ASP A 77 2.73 12.19 -31.57
CA ASP A 77 1.96 13.43 -31.77
C ASP A 77 2.71 14.66 -31.24
N GLU A 78 2.56 15.80 -31.90
CA GLU A 78 3.19 17.07 -31.49
C GLU A 78 2.73 17.53 -30.09
N MET A 79 1.48 17.22 -29.72
CA MET A 79 0.87 17.68 -28.47
C MET A 79 1.03 16.64 -27.36
N PRO A 80 1.60 17.01 -26.19
CA PRO A 80 1.78 16.10 -25.05
C PRO A 80 0.46 15.46 -24.58
N ASP A 81 -0.62 16.23 -24.54
CA ASP A 81 -1.95 15.74 -24.13
C ASP A 81 -2.47 14.62 -25.03
N VAL A 82 -2.15 14.68 -26.34
CA VAL A 82 -2.53 13.63 -27.29
C VAL A 82 -1.67 12.39 -27.05
N ARG A 83 -0.35 12.57 -26.90
CA ARG A 83 0.55 11.44 -26.62
C ARG A 83 0.17 10.71 -25.32
N ALA A 84 -0.19 11.47 -24.27
CA ALA A 84 -0.66 10.90 -23.01
C ALA A 84 -1.98 10.11 -23.19
N ALA A 85 -2.96 10.68 -23.87
CA ALA A 85 -4.24 10.01 -24.13
C ALA A 85 -4.05 8.73 -24.97
N VAL A 86 -3.13 8.76 -25.94
CA VAL A 86 -2.78 7.59 -26.76
C VAL A 86 -2.13 6.50 -25.92
N ALA A 87 -1.21 6.86 -25.01
CA ALA A 87 -0.56 5.90 -24.11
C ALA A 87 -1.59 5.24 -23.17
N ASP A 88 -2.49 6.03 -22.58
CA ASP A 88 -3.59 5.53 -21.76
C ASP A 88 -4.49 4.57 -22.54
N ALA A 89 -4.89 4.96 -23.76
CA ALA A 89 -5.71 4.13 -24.65
C ALA A 89 -5.05 2.77 -24.91
N LEU A 90 -3.76 2.74 -25.23
CA LEU A 90 -3.01 1.49 -25.44
C LEU A 90 -3.00 0.60 -24.19
N GLY A 91 -2.86 1.20 -23.01
CA GLY A 91 -2.95 0.49 -21.73
C GLY A 91 -4.33 -0.12 -21.53
N ARG A 92 -5.38 0.67 -21.67
CA ARG A 92 -6.79 0.26 -21.46
C ARG A 92 -7.27 -0.77 -22.49
N ILE A 93 -6.82 -0.68 -23.74
CA ILE A 93 -7.04 -1.72 -24.75
C ILE A 93 -6.39 -3.03 -24.31
N GLY A 94 -5.20 -2.99 -23.70
CA GLY A 94 -4.52 -4.13 -23.10
C GLY A 94 -4.23 -5.28 -24.10
N ALA A 95 -4.41 -5.03 -25.40
CA ALA A 95 -4.25 -6.02 -26.46
C ALA A 95 -2.94 -5.81 -27.22
N ASP A 96 -2.53 -6.85 -27.94
CA ASP A 96 -1.36 -6.81 -28.84
C ASP A 96 -0.06 -6.33 -28.16
N ALA A 97 0.24 -6.90 -26.99
CA ALA A 97 1.36 -6.51 -26.15
C ALA A 97 2.72 -6.54 -26.89
N ASN A 98 2.86 -7.35 -27.94
CA ASN A 98 4.07 -7.41 -28.74
C ASN A 98 4.31 -6.13 -29.56
N THR A 99 3.24 -5.43 -29.92
CA THR A 99 3.28 -4.16 -30.68
C THR A 99 3.26 -2.96 -29.72
N ALA A 100 2.37 -2.98 -28.74
CA ALA A 100 2.13 -1.86 -27.82
C ALA A 100 3.31 -1.65 -26.86
N VAL A 101 3.83 -2.70 -26.21
CA VAL A 101 4.84 -2.55 -25.14
C VAL A 101 6.16 -1.97 -25.64
N PRO A 102 6.77 -2.40 -26.77
CA PRO A 102 8.00 -1.76 -27.25
C PRO A 102 7.81 -0.27 -27.57
N ALA A 103 6.65 0.12 -28.11
CA ALA A 103 6.36 1.51 -28.40
C ALA A 103 6.18 2.34 -27.13
N LEU A 104 5.43 1.83 -26.15
CA LEU A 104 5.30 2.46 -24.83
C LEU A 104 6.65 2.59 -24.12
N VAL A 105 7.50 1.56 -24.16
CA VAL A 105 8.86 1.61 -23.58
C VAL A 105 9.68 2.71 -24.26
N SER A 106 9.59 2.87 -25.57
CA SER A 106 10.26 3.98 -26.27
C SER A 106 9.72 5.35 -25.83
N SER A 107 8.46 5.47 -25.49
CA SER A 107 7.81 6.71 -25.02
C SER A 107 8.13 7.05 -23.55
N LEU A 108 8.82 6.19 -22.81
CA LEU A 108 9.33 6.51 -21.46
C LEU A 108 10.39 7.64 -21.48
N GLY A 109 10.98 7.96 -22.62
CA GLY A 109 11.88 9.08 -22.84
C GLY A 109 11.19 10.38 -23.27
N ASP A 110 9.86 10.49 -23.17
CA ASP A 110 9.13 11.70 -23.56
C ASP A 110 9.61 12.94 -22.80
N PRO A 111 9.76 14.10 -23.46
CA PRO A 111 10.16 15.34 -22.79
C PRO A 111 9.18 15.78 -21.73
N ASP A 112 7.89 15.47 -21.84
CA ASP A 112 6.85 15.86 -20.90
C ASP A 112 6.70 14.82 -19.77
N PRO A 113 6.85 15.20 -18.50
CA PRO A 113 6.75 14.26 -17.38
C PRO A 113 5.34 13.66 -17.20
N SER A 114 4.29 14.36 -17.65
CA SER A 114 2.92 13.82 -17.58
C SER A 114 2.74 12.66 -18.58
N VAL A 115 3.36 12.77 -19.75
CA VAL A 115 3.38 11.68 -20.74
C VAL A 115 4.15 10.50 -20.17
N ARG A 116 5.37 10.70 -19.61
CA ARG A 116 6.15 9.61 -19.01
C ARG A 116 5.35 8.90 -17.92
N SER A 117 4.71 9.65 -17.01
CA SER A 117 3.87 9.07 -15.94
C SER A 117 2.70 8.26 -16.48
N THR A 118 2.03 8.75 -17.53
CA THR A 118 0.92 8.02 -18.17
C THR A 118 1.39 6.77 -18.89
N VAL A 119 2.55 6.82 -19.55
CA VAL A 119 3.17 5.65 -20.18
C VAL A 119 3.50 4.58 -19.14
N ILE A 120 4.05 4.97 -17.97
CA ILE A 120 4.29 4.04 -16.86
C ILE A 120 2.98 3.39 -16.42
N ALA A 121 1.91 4.17 -16.27
CA ALA A 121 0.59 3.65 -15.91
C ALA A 121 0.04 2.68 -16.96
N ALA A 122 0.19 2.99 -18.24
CA ALA A 122 -0.19 2.11 -19.34
C ALA A 122 0.56 0.77 -19.33
N LEU A 123 1.85 0.78 -19.01
CA LEU A 123 2.67 -0.44 -18.94
C LEU A 123 2.24 -1.41 -17.84
N ASN A 124 1.57 -0.93 -16.78
CA ASN A 124 1.01 -1.80 -15.74
C ASN A 124 -0.05 -2.79 -16.26
N HIS A 125 -0.67 -2.48 -17.40
CA HIS A 125 -1.64 -3.39 -18.03
C HIS A 125 -0.99 -4.57 -18.76
N PHE A 126 0.35 -4.64 -18.80
CA PHE A 126 1.11 -5.70 -19.49
C PHE A 126 2.06 -6.47 -18.56
N PRO A 127 1.58 -7.05 -17.46
CA PRO A 127 2.44 -7.68 -16.45
C PRO A 127 3.25 -8.85 -17.00
N THR A 128 2.79 -9.53 -18.05
CA THR A 128 3.51 -10.63 -18.72
C THR A 128 4.74 -10.17 -19.50
N LYS A 129 4.96 -8.87 -19.65
CA LYS A 129 6.10 -8.24 -20.32
C LYS A 129 7.11 -7.64 -19.33
N GLY A 130 7.04 -8.00 -18.06
CA GLY A 130 7.90 -7.46 -17.01
C GLY A 130 9.39 -7.48 -17.33
N ALA A 131 9.89 -8.55 -17.93
CA ALA A 131 11.29 -8.65 -18.32
C ALA A 131 11.76 -7.57 -19.32
N LEU A 132 10.85 -7.05 -20.18
CA LEU A 132 11.12 -5.95 -21.09
C LEU A 132 10.91 -4.58 -20.42
N ILE A 133 9.91 -4.49 -19.55
CA ILE A 133 9.49 -3.25 -18.91
C ILE A 133 10.44 -2.85 -17.77
N ALA A 134 10.88 -3.79 -16.93
CA ALA A 134 11.64 -3.51 -15.73
C ALA A 134 12.97 -2.77 -16.00
N PRO A 135 13.82 -3.14 -16.99
CA PRO A 135 15.05 -2.41 -17.28
C PRO A 135 14.81 -0.94 -17.67
N ALA A 136 13.77 -0.69 -18.46
CA ALA A 136 13.41 0.68 -18.89
C ALA A 136 12.90 1.54 -17.72
N LEU A 137 12.07 0.97 -16.85
CA LEU A 137 11.60 1.66 -15.64
C LEU A 137 12.73 1.90 -14.62
N GLY A 138 13.74 1.02 -14.59
CA GLY A 138 14.92 1.20 -13.74
C GLY A 138 15.64 2.51 -14.02
N GLN A 139 15.74 2.93 -15.28
CA GLN A 139 16.34 4.21 -15.67
C GLN A 139 15.53 5.41 -15.17
N LEU A 140 14.20 5.29 -15.03
CA LEU A 140 13.32 6.36 -14.55
C LEU A 140 13.34 6.50 -13.02
N LEU A 141 14.05 5.68 -12.28
CA LEU A 141 14.29 5.91 -10.85
C LEU A 141 15.17 7.14 -10.59
N ASP A 142 15.90 7.62 -11.61
CA ASP A 142 16.69 8.86 -11.63
C ASP A 142 16.02 9.98 -12.45
N ASP A 143 14.73 9.87 -12.75
CA ASP A 143 14.02 10.90 -13.50
C ASP A 143 14.04 12.25 -12.75
N PRO A 144 14.23 13.39 -13.42
CA PRO A 144 14.20 14.71 -12.77
C PRO A 144 12.84 14.99 -12.09
N ASP A 145 11.74 14.47 -12.61
CA ASP A 145 10.42 14.64 -12.02
C ASP A 145 10.14 13.61 -10.93
N LYS A 146 9.78 14.08 -9.73
CA LYS A 146 9.50 13.23 -8.57
C LYS A 146 8.32 12.28 -8.79
N SER A 147 7.29 12.72 -9.52
CA SER A 147 6.10 11.89 -9.77
C SER A 147 6.43 10.72 -10.68
N VAL A 148 7.30 10.94 -11.68
CA VAL A 148 7.80 9.89 -12.57
C VAL A 148 8.64 8.87 -11.80
N ARG A 149 9.57 9.32 -10.93
CA ARG A 149 10.36 8.41 -10.07
C ARG A 149 9.46 7.52 -9.22
N LEU A 150 8.45 8.10 -8.58
CA LEU A 150 7.51 7.36 -7.72
C LEU A 150 6.65 6.38 -8.53
N ALA A 151 6.17 6.79 -9.69
CA ALA A 151 5.41 5.91 -10.58
C ALA A 151 6.25 4.72 -11.04
N ALA A 152 7.51 4.96 -11.46
CA ALA A 152 8.42 3.90 -11.85
C ALA A 152 8.72 2.93 -10.70
N ALA A 153 8.99 3.44 -9.50
CA ALA A 153 9.25 2.63 -8.31
C ALA A 153 8.05 1.75 -7.93
N ASN A 154 6.85 2.32 -7.94
CA ASN A 154 5.62 1.58 -7.64
C ASN A 154 5.37 0.47 -8.66
N THR A 155 5.54 0.77 -9.95
CA THR A 155 5.38 -0.22 -11.02
C THR A 155 6.42 -1.33 -10.91
N LEU A 156 7.69 -1.00 -10.67
CA LEU A 156 8.75 -1.99 -10.43
C LEU A 156 8.43 -2.89 -9.24
N GLY A 157 7.93 -2.32 -8.14
CA GLY A 157 7.46 -3.10 -7.01
C GLY A 157 6.37 -4.11 -7.38
N GLY A 158 5.41 -3.69 -8.22
CA GLY A 158 4.33 -4.54 -8.71
C GLY A 158 4.76 -5.64 -9.69
N LEU A 159 5.88 -5.47 -10.41
CA LEU A 159 6.43 -6.48 -11.33
C LEU A 159 7.07 -7.68 -10.60
N GLY A 160 7.27 -7.61 -9.30
CA GLY A 160 7.75 -8.71 -8.48
C GLY A 160 9.13 -9.23 -8.93
N ALA A 161 9.22 -10.52 -9.26
CA ALA A 161 10.48 -11.18 -9.59
C ALA A 161 11.27 -10.53 -10.75
N GLU A 162 10.58 -9.98 -11.74
CA GLU A 162 11.17 -9.42 -12.95
C GLU A 162 11.96 -8.14 -12.69
N SER A 163 11.64 -7.41 -11.63
CA SER A 163 12.29 -6.14 -11.27
C SER A 163 13.47 -6.29 -10.30
N VAL A 164 13.57 -7.40 -9.56
CA VAL A 164 14.54 -7.54 -8.46
C VAL A 164 15.97 -7.30 -8.90
N THR A 165 16.38 -7.83 -10.05
CA THR A 165 17.77 -7.65 -10.56
C THR A 165 18.05 -6.18 -10.84
N VAL A 166 17.17 -5.50 -11.56
CA VAL A 166 17.31 -4.07 -11.90
C VAL A 166 17.33 -3.22 -10.62
N LEU A 167 16.48 -3.51 -9.65
CA LEU A 167 16.44 -2.77 -8.40
C LEU A 167 17.70 -2.98 -7.56
N ARG A 168 18.26 -4.19 -7.53
CA ARG A 168 19.54 -4.48 -6.87
C ARG A 168 20.70 -3.70 -7.50
N ASP A 169 20.78 -3.66 -8.83
CA ASP A 169 21.78 -2.88 -9.55
C ASP A 169 21.64 -1.38 -9.22
N THR A 170 20.39 -0.88 -9.11
CA THR A 170 20.10 0.51 -8.75
C THR A 170 20.52 0.86 -7.31
N LEU A 171 20.65 -0.11 -6.40
CA LEU A 171 21.17 0.16 -5.04
C LEU A 171 22.65 0.62 -5.05
N GLN A 172 23.37 0.45 -6.15
CA GLN A 172 24.73 0.94 -6.33
C GLN A 172 24.79 2.34 -6.98
N HIS A 173 23.65 2.98 -7.25
CA HIS A 173 23.59 4.29 -7.87
C HIS A 173 24.29 5.36 -7.02
N PRO A 174 25.06 6.32 -7.60
CA PRO A 174 25.78 7.34 -6.85
C PRO A 174 24.84 8.26 -6.06
N ASP A 175 23.67 8.60 -6.61
CA ASP A 175 22.68 9.44 -5.92
C ASP A 175 21.96 8.64 -4.81
N PRO A 176 22.05 9.11 -3.55
CA PRO A 176 21.34 8.49 -2.42
C PRO A 176 19.82 8.41 -2.59
N MET A 177 19.20 9.40 -3.24
CA MET A 177 17.74 9.42 -3.43
C MET A 177 17.28 8.34 -4.40
N VAL A 178 18.08 8.03 -5.40
CA VAL A 178 17.81 6.90 -6.32
C VAL A 178 17.89 5.57 -5.57
N ARG A 179 18.91 5.40 -4.69
CA ARG A 179 19.01 4.22 -3.83
C ARG A 179 17.82 4.07 -2.89
N VAL A 180 17.38 5.17 -2.26
CA VAL A 180 16.17 5.19 -1.40
C VAL A 180 14.92 4.77 -2.20
N THR A 181 14.78 5.25 -3.43
CA THR A 181 13.66 4.92 -4.31
C THR A 181 13.68 3.43 -4.70
N ALA A 182 14.87 2.89 -5.00
CA ALA A 182 15.04 1.46 -5.29
C ALA A 182 14.71 0.56 -4.08
N LEU A 183 15.13 0.96 -2.86
CA LEU A 183 14.76 0.27 -1.62
C LEU A 183 13.25 0.25 -1.41
N ALA A 184 12.58 1.38 -1.64
CA ALA A 184 11.13 1.46 -1.52
C ALA A 184 10.42 0.53 -2.52
N ALA A 185 10.91 0.45 -3.76
CA ALA A 185 10.41 -0.44 -4.80
C ALA A 185 10.64 -1.92 -4.43
N LEU A 186 11.83 -2.28 -3.92
CA LEU A 186 12.11 -3.63 -3.42
C LEU A 186 11.14 -4.05 -2.32
N GLY A 187 10.76 -3.13 -1.42
CA GLY A 187 9.72 -3.38 -0.43
C GLY A 187 8.36 -3.75 -1.02
N GLY A 188 8.08 -3.35 -2.26
CA GLY A 188 6.86 -3.68 -2.99
C GLY A 188 6.90 -5.05 -3.70
N THR A 189 8.10 -5.64 -3.89
CA THR A 189 8.23 -6.93 -4.60
C THR A 189 7.86 -8.14 -3.75
N GLY A 190 7.58 -7.94 -2.45
CA GLY A 190 7.21 -9.00 -1.52
C GLY A 190 8.29 -10.09 -1.41
N ILE A 191 7.86 -11.33 -1.37
CA ILE A 191 8.77 -12.50 -1.19
C ILE A 191 9.86 -12.62 -2.27
N TYR A 192 9.67 -12.03 -3.44
CA TYR A 192 10.67 -12.05 -4.51
C TYR A 192 11.94 -11.28 -4.14
N ALA A 193 11.84 -10.33 -3.18
CA ALA A 193 13.00 -9.62 -2.64
C ALA A 193 13.96 -10.53 -1.84
N GLU A 194 13.66 -11.80 -1.61
CA GLU A 194 14.56 -12.73 -0.92
C GLU A 194 15.95 -12.74 -1.56
N ARG A 195 16.02 -12.62 -2.89
CA ARG A 195 17.29 -12.52 -3.61
C ARG A 195 18.07 -11.24 -3.36
N ALA A 196 17.39 -10.17 -2.95
CA ALA A 196 17.97 -8.87 -2.59
C ALA A 196 18.23 -8.74 -1.09
N LEU A 197 17.88 -9.76 -0.28
CA LEU A 197 18.00 -9.70 1.18
C LEU A 197 19.41 -9.31 1.65
N PRO A 198 20.53 -9.85 1.11
CA PRO A 198 21.85 -9.41 1.50
C PRO A 198 22.10 -7.92 1.23
N ASP A 199 21.63 -7.40 0.11
CA ASP A 199 21.79 -5.98 -0.26
C ASP A 199 20.92 -5.07 0.64
N LEU A 200 19.72 -5.52 0.99
CA LEU A 200 18.82 -4.81 1.92
C LEU A 200 19.40 -4.77 3.35
N LEU A 201 19.99 -5.87 3.81
CA LEU A 201 20.66 -5.92 5.11
C LEU A 201 21.89 -5.00 5.13
N ALA A 202 22.73 -5.03 4.08
CA ALA A 202 23.88 -4.12 3.95
C ALA A 202 23.45 -2.63 3.87
N ALA A 203 22.25 -2.34 3.40
CA ALA A 203 21.71 -0.98 3.37
C ALA A 203 21.37 -0.43 4.77
N LEU A 204 21.20 -1.27 5.79
CA LEU A 204 21.04 -0.85 7.18
C LEU A 204 22.31 -0.26 7.78
N ASP A 205 23.49 -0.60 7.24
CA ASP A 205 24.79 -0.14 7.73
C ASP A 205 25.35 1.05 6.93
N GLN A 206 24.55 1.60 5.99
CA GLN A 206 24.99 2.73 5.18
C GLN A 206 25.12 4.02 6.02
N PRO A 207 26.08 4.91 5.70
CA PRO A 207 26.32 6.11 6.48
C PRO A 207 25.15 7.13 6.44
N ILE A 208 24.28 7.05 5.42
CA ILE A 208 23.17 7.97 5.20
C ILE A 208 21.91 7.43 5.85
N GLY A 209 21.33 8.15 6.83
CA GLY A 209 20.17 7.71 7.59
C GLY A 209 18.94 7.48 6.76
N GLU A 210 18.69 8.27 5.71
CA GLU A 210 17.56 8.03 4.80
C GLU A 210 17.64 6.66 4.11
N ILE A 211 18.84 6.17 3.81
CA ILE A 211 19.04 4.83 3.24
C ILE A 211 18.75 3.77 4.28
N ARG A 212 19.28 3.91 5.50
CA ARG A 212 19.02 2.96 6.60
C ARG A 212 17.52 2.90 6.91
N ARG A 213 16.87 4.06 6.98
CA ARG A 213 15.42 4.17 7.19
C ARG A 213 14.62 3.50 6.07
N ALA A 214 15.00 3.71 4.81
CA ALA A 214 14.34 3.08 3.66
C ALA A 214 14.53 1.55 3.66
N ALA A 215 15.73 1.08 4.02
CA ALA A 215 16.04 -0.35 4.15
C ALA A 215 15.20 -1.01 5.26
N ALA A 216 15.13 -0.40 6.44
CA ALA A 216 14.29 -0.89 7.53
C ALA A 216 12.80 -0.99 7.12
N THR A 217 12.30 0.04 6.42
CA THR A 217 10.92 0.07 5.91
C THR A 217 10.68 -1.02 4.87
N ALA A 218 11.61 -1.21 3.93
CA ALA A 218 11.51 -2.24 2.89
C ALA A 218 11.51 -3.64 3.50
N LEU A 219 12.44 -3.92 4.41
CA LEU A 219 12.53 -5.20 5.12
C LEU A 219 11.24 -5.52 5.89
N GLY A 220 10.66 -4.53 6.58
CA GLY A 220 9.39 -4.69 7.27
C GLY A 220 8.25 -5.08 6.33
N LYS A 221 8.13 -4.41 5.18
CA LYS A 221 7.12 -4.73 4.16
C LYS A 221 7.29 -6.13 3.60
N ILE A 222 8.53 -6.51 3.24
CA ILE A 222 8.83 -7.82 2.68
C ILE A 222 8.54 -8.93 3.69
N ALA A 223 8.95 -8.75 4.94
CA ALA A 223 8.76 -9.72 6.00
C ALA A 223 7.29 -9.84 6.45
N SER A 224 6.49 -8.78 6.33
CA SER A 224 5.07 -8.79 6.68
C SER A 224 4.16 -9.32 5.57
N ASP A 225 4.69 -9.56 4.37
CA ASP A 225 3.92 -10.07 3.25
C ASP A 225 3.51 -11.52 3.47
N LYS A 226 2.32 -11.72 4.03
CA LYS A 226 1.70 -13.04 4.27
C LYS A 226 0.93 -13.56 3.07
N HIS A 227 0.86 -12.78 1.99
CA HIS A 227 0.12 -13.17 0.82
C HIS A 227 1.06 -13.86 -0.17
N TRP A 228 0.77 -15.14 -0.45
CA TRP A 228 1.25 -15.76 -1.69
C TRP A 228 0.95 -14.76 -2.82
N PRO A 229 1.93 -14.44 -3.68
CA PRO A 229 1.68 -13.58 -4.82
C PRO A 229 0.67 -14.27 -5.74
N ILE A 230 -0.60 -14.20 -5.38
CA ILE A 230 -1.67 -14.17 -6.35
C ILE A 230 -1.37 -12.85 -7.03
N THR A 231 -0.85 -12.91 -8.26
CA THR A 231 -0.71 -11.77 -9.13
C THR A 231 -1.99 -10.95 -9.05
N ARG A 232 -2.05 -10.01 -8.11
CA ARG A 232 -3.00 -8.93 -8.20
C ARG A 232 -2.38 -8.00 -9.23
N PRO A 233 -2.97 -7.84 -10.41
CA PRO A 233 -2.70 -6.65 -11.18
C PRO A 233 -2.95 -5.51 -10.20
N TRP A 234 -1.97 -4.67 -9.96
CA TRP A 234 -2.13 -3.46 -9.17
C TRP A 234 -3.25 -2.65 -9.82
N ASP A 235 -4.31 -2.39 -9.08
CA ASP A 235 -5.41 -1.53 -9.50
C ASP A 235 -5.24 -0.16 -8.83
N PRO A 236 -4.69 0.84 -9.53
CA PRO A 236 -4.52 2.18 -9.00
C PRO A 236 -5.84 2.95 -8.88
N MET A 237 -6.94 2.44 -9.45
CA MET A 237 -8.19 3.17 -9.56
C MET A 237 -9.40 2.47 -8.88
N GLY A 238 -9.20 1.34 -8.18
CA GLY A 238 -10.27 0.67 -7.45
C GLY A 238 -11.35 0.03 -8.33
N TYR A 239 -11.03 -0.27 -9.59
CA TYR A 239 -11.92 -1.07 -10.43
C TYR A 239 -11.83 -2.53 -10.02
N ASP A 240 -12.97 -3.11 -9.67
CA ASP A 240 -13.15 -4.51 -9.25
C ASP A 240 -12.88 -5.46 -10.43
N TYR A 241 -11.59 -5.60 -10.80
CA TYR A 241 -11.14 -6.47 -11.88
C TYR A 241 -11.24 -7.92 -11.41
N LYS A 242 -12.29 -8.60 -11.80
CA LYS A 242 -12.40 -10.06 -11.60
C LYS A 242 -11.32 -10.75 -12.43
N PRO A 243 -10.31 -11.40 -11.83
CA PRO A 243 -9.24 -12.04 -12.58
C PRO A 243 -9.83 -13.14 -13.48
N ILE A 244 -9.62 -13.04 -14.79
CA ILE A 244 -10.03 -14.02 -15.80
C ILE A 244 -9.20 -15.32 -15.68
N TRP A 245 -8.16 -15.31 -14.87
CA TRP A 245 -7.29 -16.47 -14.67
C TRP A 245 -7.83 -17.41 -13.61
N PRO A 246 -7.88 -18.72 -13.87
CA PRO A 246 -8.17 -19.70 -12.83
C PRO A 246 -7.15 -19.50 -11.69
N ARG A 247 -7.64 -19.43 -10.44
CA ARG A 247 -6.79 -19.36 -9.25
C ARG A 247 -5.67 -20.38 -9.38
N PRO A 248 -4.38 -19.99 -9.32
CA PRO A 248 -3.31 -20.97 -9.39
C PRO A 248 -3.53 -21.97 -8.29
N MET A 249 -3.64 -23.26 -8.63
CA MET A 249 -3.84 -24.32 -7.66
C MET A 249 -2.76 -24.21 -6.59
N ARG A 250 -3.16 -24.17 -5.32
CA ARG A 250 -2.26 -24.29 -4.18
C ARG A 250 -1.65 -25.69 -4.21
N THR A 251 -0.57 -25.88 -4.94
CA THR A 251 0.14 -27.15 -4.86
C THR A 251 0.94 -27.17 -3.56
N PRO A 252 0.96 -28.32 -2.83
CA PRO A 252 1.73 -28.45 -1.59
C PRO A 252 3.19 -28.04 -1.75
N LEU A 253 3.78 -28.26 -2.91
CA LEU A 253 5.16 -27.92 -3.23
C LEU A 253 5.39 -26.39 -3.25
N ARG A 254 4.47 -25.62 -3.84
CA ARG A 254 4.55 -24.16 -3.91
C ARG A 254 4.33 -23.52 -2.53
N GLN A 255 3.43 -24.08 -1.73
CA GLN A 255 3.22 -23.62 -0.37
C GLN A 255 4.44 -23.88 0.52
N SER A 256 5.09 -25.04 0.36
CA SER A 256 6.33 -25.38 1.06
C SER A 256 7.50 -24.43 0.67
N LEU A 257 7.62 -24.07 -0.60
CA LEU A 257 8.65 -23.11 -1.05
C LEU A 257 8.40 -21.72 -0.46
N TYR A 258 7.17 -21.23 -0.51
CA TYR A 258 6.80 -19.94 0.08
C TYR A 258 7.15 -19.90 1.57
N THR A 259 6.73 -20.89 2.33
CA THR A 259 7.02 -20.96 3.76
C THR A 259 8.53 -20.95 4.05
N ARG A 260 9.33 -21.66 3.25
CA ARG A 260 10.80 -21.63 3.39
C ARG A 260 11.41 -20.25 3.13
N LEU A 261 10.97 -19.59 2.06
CA LEU A 261 11.46 -18.25 1.70
C LEU A 261 11.03 -17.23 2.75
N HIS A 262 9.78 -17.27 3.17
CA HIS A 262 9.27 -16.39 4.22
C HIS A 262 10.03 -16.59 5.54
N ASN A 263 10.18 -17.83 6.01
CA ASN A 263 10.94 -18.12 7.23
C ASN A 263 12.40 -17.65 7.14
N ARG A 264 13.00 -17.75 5.95
CA ARG A 264 14.37 -17.25 5.73
C ARG A 264 14.43 -15.72 5.83
N ILE A 265 13.45 -15.02 5.23
CA ILE A 265 13.33 -13.56 5.33
C ILE A 265 13.19 -13.16 6.81
N ILE A 266 12.27 -13.76 7.56
CA ILE A 266 12.03 -13.50 8.97
C ILE A 266 13.31 -13.74 9.80
N LEU A 267 13.98 -14.87 9.58
CA LEU A 267 15.18 -15.27 10.31
C LEU A 267 16.30 -14.22 10.28
N PHE A 268 16.48 -13.55 9.15
CA PHE A 268 17.53 -12.53 8.99
C PHE A 268 17.01 -11.11 9.26
N THR A 269 15.76 -10.83 8.97
CA THR A 269 15.19 -9.47 9.07
C THR A 269 14.99 -9.04 10.53
N ILE A 270 14.44 -9.92 11.39
CA ILE A 270 14.14 -9.53 12.77
C ILE A 270 15.41 -9.17 13.55
N PRO A 271 16.49 -9.99 13.55
CA PRO A 271 17.72 -9.60 14.24
C PRO A 271 18.34 -8.31 13.70
N ALA A 272 18.35 -8.13 12.38
CA ALA A 272 18.90 -6.94 11.75
C ALA A 272 18.11 -5.68 12.12
N LEU A 273 16.78 -5.72 12.08
CA LEU A 273 15.94 -4.61 12.53
C LEU A 273 16.10 -4.33 14.03
N SER A 274 16.32 -5.37 14.83
CA SER A 274 16.55 -5.22 16.26
C SER A 274 17.86 -4.48 16.57
N GLN A 275 18.92 -4.70 15.79
CA GLN A 275 20.18 -3.95 15.91
C GLN A 275 20.03 -2.48 15.57
N VAL A 276 19.13 -2.14 14.65
CA VAL A 276 18.85 -0.76 14.22
C VAL A 276 18.05 0.03 15.26
N LEU A 277 17.57 -0.60 16.34
CA LEU A 277 16.89 0.10 17.44
C LEU A 277 17.83 1.02 18.23
N ASP A 278 19.14 0.86 18.10
CA ASP A 278 20.17 1.72 18.69
C ASP A 278 20.79 2.72 17.68
N ASP A 279 20.12 2.95 16.56
CA ASP A 279 20.60 3.89 15.53
C ASP A 279 20.64 5.32 16.07
N PRO A 280 21.68 6.12 15.75
CA PRO A 280 21.79 7.52 16.21
C PRO A 280 20.61 8.38 15.72
N GLU A 281 20.02 8.08 14.56
CA GLU A 281 18.90 8.85 14.01
C GLU A 281 17.54 8.31 14.48
N PRO A 282 16.71 9.12 15.16
CA PRO A 282 15.43 8.67 15.69
C PRO A 282 14.45 8.21 14.59
N GLU A 283 14.54 8.77 13.38
CA GLU A 283 13.73 8.37 12.24
C GLU A 283 14.04 6.93 11.79
N VAL A 284 15.29 6.49 11.95
CA VAL A 284 15.74 5.13 11.62
C VAL A 284 15.25 4.17 12.69
N ARG A 285 15.44 4.50 14.00
CA ARG A 285 14.90 3.70 15.12
C ARG A 285 13.38 3.51 14.98
N ALA A 286 12.66 4.62 14.73
CA ALA A 286 11.20 4.55 14.55
C ALA A 286 10.79 3.73 13.33
N ALA A 287 11.56 3.72 12.23
CA ALA A 287 11.30 2.89 11.07
C ALA A 287 11.49 1.40 11.37
N ALA A 288 12.55 1.04 12.10
CA ALA A 288 12.80 -0.33 12.53
C ALA A 288 11.67 -0.84 13.45
N LEU A 289 11.22 -0.03 14.42
CA LEU A 289 10.09 -0.35 15.29
C LEU A 289 8.80 -0.57 14.50
N ARG A 290 8.48 0.32 13.56
CA ARG A 290 7.31 0.15 12.68
C ARG A 290 7.42 -1.13 11.85
N ALA A 291 8.62 -1.45 11.34
CA ALA A 291 8.87 -2.67 10.59
C ALA A 291 8.61 -3.92 11.45
N LEU A 292 9.17 -3.98 12.66
CA LEU A 292 8.94 -5.07 13.60
C LEU A 292 7.46 -5.20 13.98
N GLY A 293 6.77 -4.07 14.23
CA GLY A 293 5.33 -4.07 14.48
C GLY A 293 4.49 -4.52 13.29
N THR A 294 4.93 -4.26 12.05
CA THR A 294 4.24 -4.71 10.82
C THR A 294 4.42 -6.22 10.61
N ILE A 295 5.58 -6.77 10.94
CA ILE A 295 5.84 -8.23 10.98
C ILE A 295 4.87 -8.90 11.96
N GLY A 296 4.57 -8.26 13.07
CA GLY A 296 3.60 -8.73 14.05
C GLY A 296 4.16 -9.84 14.94
N SER A 297 3.34 -10.85 15.25
CA SER A 297 3.68 -11.89 16.24
C SER A 297 4.98 -12.67 15.96
N GLU A 298 5.42 -12.72 14.71
CA GLU A 298 6.69 -13.37 14.34
C GLU A 298 7.91 -12.60 14.88
N ALA A 299 7.76 -11.28 15.17
CA ALA A 299 8.77 -10.43 15.75
C ALA A 299 8.84 -10.51 17.30
N ALA A 300 8.20 -11.51 17.93
CA ALA A 300 8.18 -11.64 19.39
C ALA A 300 9.58 -11.70 20.02
N SER A 301 10.57 -12.22 19.32
CA SER A 301 11.96 -12.25 19.79
C SER A 301 12.62 -10.87 19.94
N ALA A 302 12.07 -9.84 19.29
CA ALA A 302 12.54 -8.46 19.38
C ALA A 302 11.98 -7.69 20.60
N ILE A 303 10.97 -8.22 21.29
CA ILE A 303 10.29 -7.55 22.41
C ILE A 303 11.28 -7.01 23.47
N PRO A 304 12.28 -7.77 23.95
CA PRO A 304 13.21 -7.24 24.94
C PRO A 304 13.91 -5.96 24.51
N LEU A 305 14.36 -5.89 23.25
CA LEU A 305 15.03 -4.71 22.70
C LEU A 305 14.05 -3.56 22.39
N ILE A 306 12.81 -3.87 22.01
CA ILE A 306 11.77 -2.85 21.85
C ILE A 306 11.48 -2.19 23.20
N ILE A 307 11.47 -2.93 24.30
CA ILE A 307 11.25 -2.42 25.65
C ILE A 307 12.35 -1.44 26.08
N GLU A 308 13.59 -1.64 25.68
CA GLU A 308 14.68 -0.72 25.99
C GLU A 308 14.46 0.68 25.39
N VAL A 309 13.71 0.78 24.28
CA VAL A 309 13.45 2.05 23.58
C VAL A 309 12.06 2.65 23.82
N VAL A 310 11.26 2.09 24.74
CA VAL A 310 9.95 2.69 25.11
C VAL A 310 10.11 4.03 25.84
N ASN A 311 11.29 4.29 26.40
CA ASN A 311 11.63 5.55 27.08
C ASN A 311 12.59 6.42 26.27
N ASP A 312 12.65 6.23 24.94
CA ASP A 312 13.48 7.04 24.04
C ASP A 312 13.22 8.54 24.23
N GLU A 313 14.25 9.37 24.09
CA GLU A 313 14.12 10.83 24.17
C GLU A 313 13.14 11.40 23.13
N ASN A 314 13.06 10.76 21.96
CA ASN A 314 12.20 11.18 20.86
C ASN A 314 10.79 10.57 20.98
N PRO A 315 9.72 11.38 21.09
CA PRO A 315 8.36 10.86 21.25
C PRO A 315 7.88 10.01 20.06
N ASN A 316 8.38 10.26 18.84
CA ASN A 316 8.03 9.42 17.69
C ASN A 316 8.59 8.01 17.80
N VAL A 317 9.76 7.84 18.45
CA VAL A 317 10.36 6.53 18.73
C VAL A 317 9.54 5.83 19.81
N ARG A 318 9.24 6.52 20.94
CA ARG A 318 8.39 5.96 22.00
C ARG A 318 7.04 5.49 21.46
N ARG A 319 6.37 6.36 20.65
CA ARG A 319 5.10 6.00 19.99
C ARG A 319 5.23 4.77 19.09
N ALA A 320 6.32 4.68 18.32
CA ALA A 320 6.57 3.53 17.46
C ALA A 320 6.82 2.26 18.26
N ALA A 321 7.53 2.33 19.39
CA ALA A 321 7.79 1.21 20.30
C ALA A 321 6.48 0.68 20.91
N ILE A 322 5.66 1.56 21.47
CA ILE A 322 4.35 1.21 22.04
C ILE A 322 3.43 0.59 20.96
N THR A 323 3.41 1.16 19.77
CA THR A 323 2.63 0.61 18.64
C THR A 323 3.16 -0.76 18.22
N ALA A 324 4.48 -0.97 18.19
CA ALA A 324 5.09 -2.24 17.84
C ALA A 324 4.72 -3.33 18.83
N LEU A 325 4.82 -3.05 20.14
CA LEU A 325 4.40 -3.98 21.20
C LEU A 325 2.94 -4.41 21.04
N GLY A 326 2.03 -3.45 20.79
CA GLY A 326 0.63 -3.74 20.54
C GLY A 326 0.39 -4.60 19.29
N ASN A 327 1.12 -4.36 18.22
CA ASN A 327 0.96 -5.09 16.96
C ASN A 327 1.60 -6.50 17.02
N ILE A 328 2.65 -6.70 17.81
CA ILE A 328 3.26 -8.02 18.08
C ILE A 328 2.28 -8.89 18.88
N ARG A 329 1.35 -8.29 19.63
CA ARG A 329 0.29 -8.96 20.39
C ARG A 329 0.82 -9.95 21.42
N ASN A 330 1.85 -9.57 22.17
CA ASN A 330 2.32 -10.35 23.31
C ASN A 330 1.52 -9.96 24.56
N SER A 331 0.72 -10.88 25.08
CA SER A 331 -0.15 -10.67 26.24
C SER A 331 0.54 -11.00 27.57
N SER A 332 1.89 -10.94 27.67
CA SER A 332 2.54 -11.07 28.95
C SER A 332 2.24 -9.87 29.86
N ASP A 333 2.02 -10.10 31.14
CA ASP A 333 1.71 -9.05 32.13
C ASP A 333 2.74 -7.92 32.09
N TYR A 334 4.01 -8.25 31.82
CA TYR A 334 5.08 -7.27 31.72
C TYR A 334 4.89 -6.30 30.53
N VAL A 335 4.54 -6.80 29.34
CA VAL A 335 4.26 -5.96 28.16
C VAL A 335 3.00 -5.14 28.38
N LEU A 336 1.97 -5.75 28.97
CA LEU A 336 0.71 -5.07 29.28
C LEU A 336 0.93 -3.92 30.26
N GLN A 337 1.76 -4.13 31.29
CA GLN A 337 2.10 -3.07 32.26
C GLN A 337 2.81 -1.90 31.57
N ILE A 338 3.77 -2.15 30.67
CA ILE A 338 4.45 -1.10 29.90
C ILE A 338 3.46 -0.27 29.07
N LEU A 339 2.47 -0.93 28.46
CA LEU A 339 1.44 -0.22 27.67
C LEU A 339 0.55 0.66 28.57
N ILE A 340 0.26 0.21 29.80
CA ILE A 340 -0.51 1.00 30.77
C ILE A 340 0.35 2.15 31.32
N ASP A 341 1.61 1.92 31.62
CA ASP A 341 2.53 2.96 32.08
C ASP A 341 2.66 4.10 31.04
N ALA A 342 2.58 3.76 29.75
CA ALA A 342 2.60 4.74 28.68
C ALA A 342 1.38 5.67 28.62
N PHE A 343 0.33 5.44 29.41
CA PHE A 343 -0.77 6.40 29.62
C PHE A 343 -0.31 7.68 30.34
N SER A 344 0.82 7.60 31.08
CA SER A 344 1.43 8.75 31.75
C SER A 344 2.50 9.45 30.88
N ASP A 345 2.67 9.06 29.60
CA ASP A 345 3.67 9.71 28.73
C ASP A 345 3.35 11.20 28.55
N ALA A 346 4.42 12.01 28.51
CA ALA A 346 4.29 13.46 28.30
C ALA A 346 3.62 13.79 26.92
N ASP A 347 3.88 12.94 25.93
CA ASP A 347 3.36 13.11 24.56
C ASP A 347 1.98 12.45 24.37
N SER A 348 1.01 13.22 23.92
CA SER A 348 -0.37 12.75 23.73
C SER A 348 -0.52 11.63 22.70
N ASP A 349 0.33 11.63 21.64
CA ASP A 349 0.29 10.60 20.62
C ASP A 349 0.82 9.26 21.14
N VAL A 350 1.77 9.29 22.10
CA VAL A 350 2.25 8.08 22.78
C VAL A 350 1.14 7.52 23.67
N ARG A 351 0.49 8.36 24.48
CA ARG A 351 -0.66 7.95 25.30
C ARG A 351 -1.77 7.32 24.48
N LEU A 352 -2.13 7.95 23.36
CA LEU A 352 -3.16 7.42 22.45
C LEU A 352 -2.74 6.12 21.78
N ALA A 353 -1.44 5.98 21.43
CA ALA A 353 -0.91 4.74 20.87
C ALA A 353 -1.01 3.58 21.87
N ALA A 354 -0.82 3.84 23.15
CA ALA A 354 -0.96 2.85 24.21
C ALA A 354 -2.42 2.34 24.32
N SER A 355 -3.40 3.24 24.39
CA SER A 355 -4.81 2.89 24.41
C SER A 355 -5.21 2.04 23.20
N ARG A 356 -4.83 2.48 21.99
CA ARG A 356 -5.08 1.74 20.75
C ARG A 356 -4.37 0.38 20.69
N SER A 357 -3.22 0.25 21.32
CA SER A 357 -2.47 -1.00 21.37
C SER A 357 -3.17 -2.02 22.25
N ILE A 358 -3.67 -1.59 23.42
CA ILE A 358 -4.42 -2.43 24.35
C ILE A 358 -5.73 -2.92 23.74
N THR A 359 -6.51 -2.02 23.12
CA THR A 359 -7.80 -2.38 22.49
C THR A 359 -7.67 -3.37 21.32
N LYS A 360 -6.50 -3.47 20.70
CA LYS A 360 -6.23 -4.46 19.62
C LYS A 360 -5.83 -5.84 20.14
N MET A 361 -5.57 -5.99 21.42
CA MET A 361 -5.18 -7.28 22.00
C MET A 361 -6.38 -8.21 22.07
N LYS A 362 -6.17 -9.48 21.77
CA LYS A 362 -7.23 -10.49 21.78
C LYS A 362 -7.77 -10.73 23.19
N ASP A 363 -6.88 -10.68 24.20
CA ASP A 363 -7.22 -10.83 25.60
C ASP A 363 -6.92 -9.50 26.28
N ALA A 364 -7.90 -8.59 26.30
CA ALA A 364 -7.74 -7.26 26.86
C ALA A 364 -7.39 -7.35 28.36
N PRO A 365 -6.39 -6.59 28.87
CA PRO A 365 -5.94 -6.67 30.24
C PRO A 365 -6.89 -5.94 31.21
N VAL A 366 -8.17 -6.30 31.23
CA VAL A 366 -9.20 -5.61 32.00
C VAL A 366 -8.84 -5.51 33.48
N GLY A 367 -8.25 -6.56 34.06
CA GLY A 367 -7.81 -6.54 35.47
C GLY A 367 -6.74 -5.47 35.75
N LEU A 368 -5.76 -5.31 34.86
CA LEU A 368 -4.73 -4.26 35.00
C LEU A 368 -5.33 -2.86 34.77
N LEU A 369 -6.27 -2.72 33.84
CA LEU A 369 -6.97 -1.46 33.61
C LEU A 369 -7.83 -1.07 34.82
N ILE A 370 -8.49 -2.03 35.49
CA ILE A 370 -9.22 -1.78 36.75
C ILE A 370 -8.26 -1.21 37.81
N THR A 371 -7.08 -1.80 37.97
CA THR A 371 -6.06 -1.30 38.90
C THR A 371 -5.58 0.12 38.52
N ALA A 372 -5.45 0.40 37.23
CA ALA A 372 -5.01 1.71 36.74
C ALA A 372 -6.05 2.82 36.92
N MET A 373 -7.32 2.50 37.24
CA MET A 373 -8.33 3.50 37.63
C MET A 373 -8.02 4.18 38.97
N ASP A 374 -7.14 3.61 39.82
CA ASP A 374 -6.68 4.22 41.07
C ASP A 374 -5.49 5.18 40.85
N ASN A 375 -5.08 5.46 39.61
CA ASN A 375 -3.96 6.34 39.32
C ASN A 375 -4.23 7.77 39.81
N PRO A 376 -3.26 8.45 40.45
CA PRO A 376 -3.41 9.83 40.92
C PRO A 376 -3.61 10.84 39.78
N ASP A 377 -3.09 10.57 38.57
CA ASP A 377 -3.25 11.39 37.39
C ASP A 377 -4.63 11.16 36.75
N SER A 378 -5.47 12.19 36.72
CA SER A 378 -6.82 12.13 36.12
C SER A 378 -6.76 11.85 34.62
N GLY A 379 -5.71 12.31 33.92
CA GLY A 379 -5.51 12.01 32.50
C GLY A 379 -5.30 10.51 32.24
N VAL A 380 -4.64 9.80 33.15
CA VAL A 380 -4.50 8.34 33.09
C VAL A 380 -5.85 7.67 33.33
N ARG A 381 -6.59 8.07 34.38
CA ARG A 381 -7.92 7.51 34.69
C ARG A 381 -8.89 7.73 33.52
N PHE A 382 -8.88 8.92 32.89
CA PHE A 382 -9.65 9.24 31.70
C PHE A 382 -9.32 8.27 30.54
N LEU A 383 -8.03 8.06 30.25
CA LEU A 383 -7.60 7.15 29.18
C LEU A 383 -7.94 5.69 29.47
N VAL A 384 -7.88 5.27 30.73
CA VAL A 384 -8.30 3.93 31.15
C VAL A 384 -9.80 3.75 30.91
N ALA A 385 -10.65 4.70 31.34
CA ALA A 385 -12.09 4.65 31.11
C ALA A 385 -12.42 4.60 29.63
N THR A 386 -11.79 5.47 28.81
CA THR A 386 -11.95 5.47 27.34
C THR A 386 -11.45 4.18 26.70
N THR A 387 -10.40 3.57 27.24
CA THR A 387 -9.90 2.29 26.73
C THR A 387 -10.89 1.16 27.06
N LEU A 388 -11.49 1.14 28.26
CA LEU A 388 -12.54 0.19 28.65
C LEU A 388 -13.80 0.36 27.80
N GLU A 389 -14.20 1.61 27.48
CA GLU A 389 -15.26 1.91 26.50
C GLU A 389 -15.01 1.22 25.16
N ASN A 390 -13.79 1.40 24.60
CA ASN A 390 -13.41 0.81 23.31
C ASN A 390 -13.29 -0.72 23.33
N ILE A 391 -13.05 -1.34 24.49
CA ILE A 391 -13.08 -2.80 24.68
C ILE A 391 -14.52 -3.31 24.66
N GLY A 392 -15.48 -2.52 25.17
CA GLY A 392 -16.90 -2.84 25.17
C GLY A 392 -17.24 -3.99 26.15
N HIS A 393 -18.14 -4.90 25.74
CA HIS A 393 -18.67 -5.97 26.60
C HIS A 393 -17.62 -6.87 27.27
N GLU A 394 -16.48 -7.07 26.63
CA GLU A 394 -15.37 -7.83 27.22
C GLU A 394 -14.82 -7.17 28.50
N ALA A 395 -15.07 -5.87 28.70
CA ALA A 395 -14.70 -5.11 29.88
C ALA A 395 -15.75 -5.17 31.01
N ALA A 396 -16.73 -6.07 30.98
CA ALA A 396 -17.81 -6.16 31.99
C ALA A 396 -17.31 -6.22 33.45
N LEU A 397 -16.14 -6.81 33.69
CA LEU A 397 -15.51 -6.85 35.02
C LEU A 397 -15.14 -5.45 35.54
N ALA A 398 -15.07 -4.43 34.69
CA ALA A 398 -14.74 -3.06 35.10
C ALA A 398 -15.98 -2.24 35.52
N ILE A 399 -17.21 -2.74 35.38
CA ILE A 399 -18.46 -2.02 35.77
C ILE A 399 -18.38 -1.47 37.19
N PRO A 400 -17.92 -2.21 38.23
CA PRO A 400 -17.86 -1.68 39.58
C PRO A 400 -16.93 -0.47 39.73
N VAL A 401 -15.75 -0.50 39.16
CA VAL A 401 -14.79 0.61 39.24
C VAL A 401 -15.22 1.80 38.39
N LEU A 402 -15.82 1.57 37.23
CA LEU A 402 -16.40 2.63 36.40
C LEU A 402 -17.60 3.30 37.10
N SER A 403 -18.43 2.53 37.84
CA SER A 403 -19.51 3.09 38.64
C SER A 403 -19.00 3.97 39.78
N GLN A 404 -17.85 3.63 40.36
CA GLN A 404 -17.19 4.48 41.35
C GLN A 404 -16.64 5.76 40.69
N ALA A 405 -16.07 5.65 39.46
CA ALA A 405 -15.51 6.75 38.70
C ALA A 405 -16.57 7.81 38.25
N LEU A 406 -17.87 7.51 38.36
CA LEU A 406 -18.91 8.50 38.18
C LEU A 406 -18.90 9.61 39.27
N GLN A 407 -18.16 9.40 40.36
CA GLN A 407 -17.94 10.37 41.44
C GLN A 407 -16.48 10.89 41.45
N ASP A 408 -15.72 10.68 40.39
CA ASP A 408 -14.35 11.19 40.28
C ASP A 408 -14.30 12.71 40.43
N GLU A 409 -13.24 13.23 41.00
CA GLU A 409 -13.01 14.67 41.12
C GLU A 409 -12.93 15.39 39.79
N ASP A 410 -12.42 14.71 38.76
CA ASP A 410 -12.24 15.22 37.40
C ASP A 410 -13.49 14.99 36.54
N GLU A 411 -13.96 16.04 35.86
CA GLU A 411 -15.18 15.99 35.05
C GLU A 411 -15.06 15.11 33.83
N ASP A 412 -13.88 15.13 33.18
CA ASP A 412 -13.61 14.32 31.98
C ASP A 412 -13.58 12.83 32.31
N VAL A 413 -13.06 12.46 33.50
CA VAL A 413 -13.10 11.09 34.00
C VAL A 413 -14.54 10.62 34.26
N ARG A 414 -15.37 11.46 34.90
CA ARG A 414 -16.81 11.14 35.12
C ARG A 414 -17.51 10.88 33.80
N LEU A 415 -17.26 11.74 32.80
CA LEU A 415 -17.87 11.63 31.47
C LEU A 415 -17.41 10.36 30.75
N ALA A 416 -16.12 10.08 30.75
CA ALA A 416 -15.56 8.87 30.14
C ALA A 416 -16.09 7.58 30.81
N ALA A 417 -16.25 7.59 32.15
CA ALA A 417 -16.85 6.48 32.89
C ALA A 417 -18.32 6.25 32.51
N THR A 418 -19.06 7.33 32.26
CA THR A 418 -20.47 7.23 31.80
C THR A 418 -20.52 6.55 30.42
N TYR A 419 -19.72 7.00 29.45
CA TYR A 419 -19.70 6.40 28.12
C TYR A 419 -19.21 4.95 28.13
N ALA A 420 -18.21 4.64 28.97
CA ALA A 420 -17.73 3.28 29.14
C ALA A 420 -18.82 2.34 29.68
N LEU A 421 -19.59 2.77 30.71
CA LEU A 421 -20.70 1.99 31.23
C LEU A 421 -21.80 1.78 30.19
N GLU A 422 -22.20 2.84 29.46
CA GLU A 422 -23.17 2.73 28.36
C GLU A 422 -22.74 1.78 27.27
N ALA A 423 -21.45 1.81 26.86
CA ALA A 423 -20.90 0.93 25.84
C ALA A 423 -20.84 -0.54 26.28
N ILE A 424 -20.46 -0.78 27.54
CA ILE A 424 -20.38 -2.13 28.11
C ILE A 424 -21.76 -2.73 28.32
N GLU A 425 -22.70 -1.98 28.95
CA GLU A 425 -24.05 -2.46 29.27
C GLU A 425 -24.94 -2.51 28.03
N GLY A 426 -24.84 -1.53 27.11
CA GLY A 426 -25.62 -1.50 25.87
C GLY A 426 -25.30 -2.67 24.94
N SER A 427 -24.08 -3.17 24.94
CA SER A 427 -23.69 -4.35 24.17
C SER A 427 -24.15 -5.66 24.82
N LEU A 428 -24.29 -5.74 26.14
CA LEU A 428 -24.82 -6.90 26.87
C LEU A 428 -26.33 -7.11 26.66
N ILE A 429 -27.07 -6.06 26.28
CA ILE A 429 -28.53 -6.12 26.04
C ILE A 429 -28.83 -6.54 24.57
N SER A 430 -27.87 -6.41 23.68
CA SER A 430 -28.01 -6.70 22.24
C SER A 430 -27.63 -8.12 21.80
N GLU A 431 -27.07 -8.93 22.71
CA GLU A 431 -26.83 -10.37 22.56
C GLU A 431 -27.92 -11.20 23.24
#